data_c47022bf5911da6f31383ea2ebc203f1
#
_entry.id   c47022bf5911da6f31383ea2ebc203f1
#
_cell.length_a   1.000
_cell.length_b   1.000
_cell.length_c   1.000
_cell.angle_alpha   90.00
_cell.angle_beta   90.00
_cell.angle_gamma   90.00
#
_symmetry.space_group_name_H-M   'P 1'
#
loop_
_entity.id
_entity.type
_entity.pdbx_description
1 polymer ?
#
loop_
_entity_poly.entity_id
_entity_poly.type
_entity_poly.pdbx_seq_one_letter_code
_entity_poly.pdbx_strand_id
1 'polypeptide(L)'
;MSDLSVEIGKRIRNYRIGQKMSQEELAEKCGLHPTYIGQVERGEKNATLESISKITAGLSVTMSTLFEKIESREDTTQNTNYPFIAYDLVQSIPNDSQKKIVSIMRDIIDMTK
;
A
#
# COMPACT_ATOMS: atom_id res chain seq x y z
N MET A 1 -18.04 -8.27 3.77
CA MET A 1 -16.93 -7.33 3.50
C MET A 1 -16.58 -7.41 2.02
N SER A 2 -16.30 -6.28 1.42
CA SER A 2 -15.93 -6.27 0.01
C SER A 2 -14.42 -6.52 -0.14
N ASP A 3 -14.04 -7.07 -1.28
CA ASP A 3 -12.63 -7.27 -1.59
C ASP A 3 -11.87 -5.94 -1.57
N LEU A 4 -12.53 -4.87 -1.98
CA LEU A 4 -11.93 -3.54 -1.99
C LEU A 4 -11.60 -3.08 -0.56
N SER A 5 -12.53 -3.27 0.38
CA SER A 5 -12.29 -2.88 1.77
C SER A 5 -11.12 -3.65 2.37
N VAL A 6 -11.03 -4.95 2.07
CA VAL A 6 -9.93 -5.78 2.54
C VAL A 6 -8.60 -5.30 1.95
N GLU A 7 -8.58 -5.02 0.66
CA GLU A 7 -7.37 -4.59 -0.03
C GLU A 7 -6.88 -3.23 0.48
N ILE A 8 -7.78 -2.28 0.63
CA ILE A 8 -7.45 -0.96 1.17
C ILE A 8 -6.94 -1.08 2.60
N GLY A 9 -7.61 -1.91 3.40
CA GLY A 9 -7.19 -2.13 4.78
C GLY A 9 -5.76 -2.66 4.88
N LYS A 10 -5.42 -3.61 4.03
CA LYS A 10 -4.06 -4.16 3.99
C LYS A 10 -3.03 -3.11 3.60
N ARG A 11 -3.36 -2.26 2.63
CA ARG A 11 -2.45 -1.19 2.20
C ARG A 11 -2.21 -0.18 3.31
N ILE A 12 -3.26 0.20 4.01
CA ILE A 12 -3.15 1.11 5.14
C ILE A 12 -2.23 0.50 6.20
N ARG A 13 -2.46 -0.75 6.54
CA ARG A 13 -1.64 -1.44 7.53
C ARG A 13 -0.18 -1.50 7.10
N ASN A 14 0.07 -1.81 5.83
CA ASN A 14 1.43 -1.91 5.32
C ASN A 14 2.16 -0.57 5.39
N TYR A 15 1.50 0.53 5.02
CA TYR A 15 2.09 1.85 5.15
C TYR A 15 2.37 2.19 6.61
N ARG A 16 1.42 1.88 7.49
CA ARG A 16 1.57 2.15 8.92
C ARG A 16 2.79 1.41 9.49
N ILE A 17 2.86 0.13 9.24
CA ILE A 17 3.95 -0.71 9.72
C ILE A 17 5.28 -0.26 9.11
N GLY A 18 5.27 0.06 7.82
CA GLY A 18 6.45 0.55 7.14
C GLY A 18 7.00 1.85 7.73
N GLN A 19 6.13 2.66 8.32
CA GLN A 19 6.51 3.90 8.99
C GLN A 19 6.72 3.70 10.48
N LYS A 20 6.65 2.46 10.96
CA LYS A 20 6.90 2.10 12.36
C LYS A 20 5.92 2.77 13.33
N MET A 21 4.68 2.91 12.91
CA MET A 21 3.62 3.46 13.75
C MET A 21 2.73 2.36 14.31
N SER A 22 2.26 2.56 15.56
CA SER A 22 1.18 1.75 16.10
C SER A 22 -0.17 2.22 15.55
N GLN A 23 -1.21 1.42 15.76
CA GLN A 23 -2.57 1.85 15.40
C GLN A 23 -2.96 3.11 16.16
N GLU A 24 -2.57 3.21 17.42
CA GLU A 24 -2.82 4.39 18.25
C GLU A 24 -2.12 5.63 17.70
N GLU A 25 -0.89 5.49 17.27
CA GLU A 25 -0.13 6.60 16.70
C GLU A 25 -0.76 7.10 15.40
N LEU A 26 -1.15 6.17 14.53
CA LEU A 26 -1.81 6.55 13.30
C LEU A 26 -3.15 7.23 13.60
N ALA A 27 -3.93 6.66 14.50
CA ALA A 27 -5.24 7.22 14.88
C ALA A 27 -5.09 8.65 15.38
N GLU A 28 -4.09 8.91 16.20
CA GLU A 28 -3.82 10.24 16.69
C GLU A 28 -3.52 11.21 15.57
N LYS A 29 -2.68 10.81 14.62
CA LYS A 29 -2.36 11.64 13.46
C LYS A 29 -3.55 11.91 12.56
N CYS A 30 -4.46 10.95 12.48
CA CYS A 30 -5.64 11.06 11.62
C CYS A 30 -6.82 11.76 12.29
N GLY A 31 -6.80 11.88 13.62
CA GLY A 31 -7.94 12.35 14.35
C GLY A 31 -9.08 11.34 14.37
N LEU A 32 -8.74 10.05 14.36
CA LEU A 32 -9.70 8.94 14.39
C LEU A 32 -9.45 8.06 15.60
N HIS A 33 -10.44 7.22 15.92
CA HIS A 33 -10.32 6.32 17.05
C HIS A 33 -9.46 5.09 16.66
N PRO A 34 -8.56 4.62 17.56
CA PRO A 34 -7.72 3.45 17.24
C PRO A 34 -8.52 2.19 16.90
N THR A 35 -9.66 1.97 17.54
CA THR A 35 -10.52 0.84 17.23
C THR A 35 -11.00 0.89 15.79
N TYR A 36 -11.32 2.09 15.30
CA TYR A 36 -11.75 2.27 13.92
C TYR A 36 -10.61 1.96 12.93
N ILE A 37 -9.41 2.42 13.25
CA ILE A 37 -8.23 2.10 12.43
C ILE A 37 -8.07 0.59 12.32
N GLY A 38 -8.16 -0.13 13.44
CA GLY A 38 -8.05 -1.59 13.43
C GLY A 38 -9.13 -2.25 12.57
N GLN A 39 -10.37 -1.76 12.68
CA GLN A 39 -11.48 -2.29 11.89
C GLN A 39 -11.27 -2.06 10.39
N VAL A 40 -10.78 -0.89 10.02
CA VAL A 40 -10.51 -0.58 8.62
C VAL A 40 -9.37 -1.46 8.09
N GLU A 41 -8.31 -1.63 8.88
CA GLU A 41 -7.18 -2.47 8.48
C GLU A 41 -7.57 -3.92 8.24
N ARG A 42 -8.52 -4.42 9.02
CA ARG A 42 -9.01 -5.80 8.86
C ARG A 42 -10.09 -5.95 7.80
N GLY A 43 -10.50 -4.85 7.19
CA GLY A 43 -11.56 -4.88 6.18
C GLY A 43 -12.94 -5.05 6.77
N GLU A 44 -13.11 -4.84 8.07
CA GLU A 44 -14.40 -5.00 8.76
C GLU A 44 -15.33 -3.80 8.59
N LYS A 45 -14.77 -2.67 8.18
CA LYS A 45 -15.53 -1.44 7.96
C LYS A 45 -15.24 -0.90 6.57
N ASN A 46 -16.29 -0.41 5.93
CA ASN A 46 -16.14 0.37 4.70
C ASN A 46 -15.85 1.80 5.12
N ALA A 47 -14.61 2.21 4.95
CA ALA A 47 -14.22 3.57 5.33
C ALA A 47 -14.87 4.58 4.39
N THR A 48 -15.28 5.72 4.95
CA THR A 48 -15.79 6.82 4.13
C THR A 48 -14.64 7.52 3.43
N LEU A 49 -14.95 8.27 2.37
CA LEU A 49 -13.93 9.07 1.68
C LEU A 49 -13.27 10.05 2.64
N GLU A 50 -14.05 10.63 3.54
CA GLU A 50 -13.51 11.53 4.56
C GLU A 50 -12.51 10.81 5.47
N SER A 51 -12.85 9.62 5.95
CA SER A 51 -11.95 8.84 6.78
C SER A 51 -10.68 8.47 6.03
N ILE A 52 -10.82 8.06 4.77
CA ILE A 52 -9.66 7.73 3.94
C ILE A 52 -8.76 8.96 3.76
N SER A 53 -9.36 10.12 3.54
CA SER A 53 -8.58 11.36 3.42
C SER A 53 -7.76 11.65 4.68
N LYS A 54 -8.37 11.45 5.85
CA LYS A 54 -7.68 11.62 7.13
C LYS A 54 -6.56 10.60 7.31
N ILE A 55 -6.81 9.35 6.95
CA ILE A 55 -5.83 8.28 7.09
C ILE A 55 -4.63 8.53 6.17
N THR A 56 -4.88 8.88 4.92
CA THR A 56 -3.78 9.16 3.98
C THR A 56 -2.96 10.36 4.42
N ALA A 57 -3.62 11.39 4.97
CA ALA A 57 -2.90 12.53 5.54
C ALA A 57 -2.00 12.10 6.69
N GLY A 58 -2.51 11.24 7.58
CA GLY A 58 -1.74 10.73 8.70
C GLY A 58 -0.56 9.86 8.26
N LEU A 59 -0.71 9.16 7.14
CA LEU A 59 0.35 8.34 6.56
C LEU A 59 1.29 9.12 5.65
N SER A 60 0.98 10.39 5.38
CA SER A 60 1.75 11.23 4.45
C SER A 60 1.80 10.65 3.05
N VAL A 61 0.73 10.00 2.62
CA VAL A 61 0.57 9.52 1.25
C VAL A 61 -0.65 10.18 0.63
N THR A 62 -0.74 10.14 -0.70
CA THR A 62 -1.93 10.68 -1.38
C THR A 62 -2.99 9.60 -1.49
N MET A 63 -4.24 10.01 -1.68
CA MET A 63 -5.31 9.07 -1.97
C MET A 63 -5.04 8.30 -3.25
N SER A 64 -4.46 8.97 -4.25
CA SER A 64 -4.05 8.32 -5.50
C SER A 64 -3.09 7.17 -5.23
N THR A 65 -2.10 7.39 -4.38
CA THR A 65 -1.13 6.36 -4.04
C THR A 65 -1.80 5.19 -3.33
N LEU A 66 -2.68 5.48 -2.39
CA LEU A 66 -3.37 4.42 -1.66
C LEU A 66 -4.22 3.56 -2.59
N PHE A 67 -4.89 4.16 -3.57
CA PHE A 67 -5.76 3.45 -4.50
C PHE A 67 -5.06 3.03 -5.78
N GLU A 68 -3.77 3.26 -5.89
CA GLU A 68 -3.04 2.97 -7.12
C GLU A 68 -3.19 1.52 -7.53
N LYS A 69 -3.60 1.32 -8.76
CA LYS A 69 -3.75 -0.01 -9.38
C LYS A 69 -4.62 -0.99 -8.60
N ILE A 70 -5.64 -0.47 -7.94
CA ILE A 70 -6.69 -1.32 -7.44
C ILE A 70 -7.59 -1.65 -8.62
N GLU A 71 -7.49 -2.89 -9.07
CA GLU A 71 -8.29 -3.38 -10.18
C GLU A 71 -9.16 -4.52 -9.71
N SER A 72 -10.20 -4.83 -10.48
CA SER A 72 -10.98 -6.01 -10.19
C SER A 72 -10.10 -7.24 -10.37
N ARG A 73 -10.32 -8.26 -9.58
CA ARG A 73 -9.52 -9.48 -9.63
C ARG A 73 -9.60 -10.19 -10.95
N GLU A 74 -10.67 -9.97 -11.67
CA GLU A 74 -10.86 -10.58 -12.99
C GLU A 74 -9.80 -10.10 -13.97
N ASP A 75 -9.40 -8.85 -13.84
CA ASP A 75 -8.38 -8.28 -14.73
C ASP A 75 -6.99 -8.81 -14.39
N THR A 76 -6.73 -9.10 -13.12
CA THR A 76 -5.40 -9.54 -12.69
C THR A 76 -5.05 -10.94 -13.12
N THR A 77 -6.04 -11.78 -13.46
CA THR A 77 -5.77 -13.14 -13.89
C THR A 77 -5.32 -13.22 -15.33
N GLN A 78 -5.62 -12.21 -16.14
CA GLN A 78 -5.33 -12.24 -17.56
C GLN A 78 -4.25 -11.29 -18.00
N ASN A 79 -4.03 -10.24 -17.23
CA ASN A 79 -3.05 -9.22 -17.56
C ASN A 79 -2.13 -8.99 -16.37
N THR A 80 -1.12 -9.81 -16.26
CA THR A 80 -0.14 -9.60 -15.20
C THR A 80 0.73 -8.41 -15.59
N ASN A 81 0.62 -7.34 -14.85
CA ASN A 81 1.43 -6.15 -15.08
C ASN A 81 2.75 -6.31 -14.32
N TYR A 82 3.70 -7.00 -14.93
CA TYR A 82 4.98 -7.25 -14.29
C TYR A 82 5.75 -5.99 -13.94
N PRO A 83 5.80 -4.95 -14.80
CA PRO A 83 6.45 -3.71 -14.40
C PRO A 83 5.88 -3.11 -13.14
N PHE A 84 4.57 -3.18 -12.97
CA PHE A 84 3.92 -2.65 -11.77
C PHE A 84 4.23 -3.49 -10.53
N ILE A 85 4.19 -4.81 -10.68
CA ILE A 85 4.53 -5.71 -9.59
C ILE A 85 5.97 -5.46 -9.13
N ALA A 86 6.88 -5.29 -10.07
CA ALA A 86 8.27 -5.00 -9.78
C ALA A 86 8.41 -3.67 -9.02
N TYR A 87 7.70 -2.64 -9.48
CA TYR A 87 7.69 -1.34 -8.81
C TYR A 87 7.21 -1.46 -7.36
N ASP A 88 6.10 -2.16 -7.18
CA ASP A 88 5.50 -2.36 -5.85
C ASP A 88 6.47 -3.06 -4.90
N LEU A 89 7.10 -4.14 -5.40
CA LEU A 89 8.06 -4.90 -4.60
C LEU A 89 9.27 -4.04 -4.22
N VAL A 90 9.81 -3.29 -5.17
CA VAL A 90 10.98 -2.45 -4.92
C VAL A 90 10.64 -1.31 -3.99
N GLN A 91 9.46 -0.71 -4.15
CA GLN A 91 9.03 0.40 -3.31
C GLN A 91 8.91 0.02 -1.84
N SER A 92 8.63 -1.24 -1.55
CA SER A 92 8.39 -1.71 -0.19
C SER A 92 9.67 -1.94 0.62
N ILE A 93 10.84 -1.82 0.03
CA ILE A 93 12.11 -2.11 0.69
C ILE A 93 12.94 -0.84 0.90
N PRO A 94 13.92 -0.86 1.82
CA PRO A 94 14.78 0.31 2.07
C PRO A 94 15.55 0.76 0.84
N ASN A 95 15.88 2.05 0.79
CA ASN A 95 16.58 2.64 -0.35
C ASN A 95 17.88 1.94 -0.71
N ASP A 96 18.67 1.54 0.29
CA ASP A 96 19.94 0.85 0.01
C ASP A 96 19.70 -0.47 -0.71
N SER A 97 18.69 -1.20 -0.29
CA SER A 97 18.32 -2.46 -0.94
C SER A 97 17.74 -2.21 -2.32
N GLN A 98 17.01 -1.11 -2.51
CA GLN A 98 16.48 -0.74 -3.82
C GLN A 98 17.59 -0.54 -4.83
N LYS A 99 18.67 0.13 -4.43
CA LYS A 99 19.83 0.34 -5.32
C LYS A 99 20.44 -0.97 -5.77
N LYS A 100 20.59 -1.90 -4.84
CA LYS A 100 21.15 -3.23 -5.14
C LYS A 100 20.29 -3.98 -6.14
N ILE A 101 18.99 -3.97 -5.94
CA ILE A 101 18.05 -4.68 -6.82
C ILE A 101 18.05 -4.08 -8.21
N VAL A 102 18.05 -2.75 -8.32
CA VAL A 102 18.09 -2.08 -9.64
C VAL A 102 19.37 -2.43 -10.36
N SER A 103 20.50 -2.47 -9.65
CA SER A 103 21.78 -2.86 -10.25
C SER A 103 21.73 -4.29 -10.79
N ILE A 104 21.18 -5.22 -10.01
CA ILE A 104 21.03 -6.62 -10.43
C ILE A 104 20.13 -6.71 -11.67
N MET A 105 19.03 -5.97 -11.67
CA MET A 105 18.12 -5.97 -12.82
C MET A 105 18.80 -5.45 -14.08
N ARG A 106 19.62 -4.41 -13.98
CA ARG A 106 20.37 -3.90 -15.12
C ARG A 106 21.33 -4.95 -15.69
N ASP A 107 22.02 -5.66 -14.78
CA ASP A 107 22.95 -6.70 -15.21
C ASP A 107 22.20 -7.81 -15.95
N ILE A 108 21.05 -8.21 -15.45
CA ILE A 108 20.24 -9.25 -16.11
C ILE A 108 19.80 -8.78 -17.49
N ILE A 109 19.32 -7.54 -17.59
CA ILE A 109 18.87 -6.97 -18.85
C ILE A 109 20.03 -6.93 -19.86
N ASP A 110 21.20 -6.52 -19.42
CA ASP A 110 22.37 -6.48 -20.30
C ASP A 110 22.73 -7.85 -20.81
N MET A 111 22.52 -8.89 -20.01
CA MET A 111 22.78 -10.27 -20.42
C MET A 111 21.81 -10.75 -21.49
N THR A 112 20.64 -10.15 -21.60
CA THR A 112 19.61 -10.59 -22.55
C THR A 112 19.63 -9.82 -23.86
N LYS A 113 20.48 -8.83 -24.01
CA LYS A 113 20.62 -8.07 -25.27
C LYS A 113 21.45 -8.80 -26.30
#